data_76c34c64d2bfcefc1f1471c8853b24f8
#
_entry.id   76c34c64d2bfcefc1f1471c8853b24f8
#
_cell.length_a   1.000
_cell.length_b   1.000
_cell.length_c   1.000
_cell.angle_alpha   90.00
_cell.angle_beta   90.00
_cell.angle_gamma   90.00
#
_symmetry.space_group_name_H-M   'P 1'
#
loop_
_entity.id
_entity.type
_entity.pdbx_description
1 polymer ?
#
loop_
_entity_poly.entity_id
_entity_poly.type
_entity_poly.pdbx_seq_one_letter_code
_entity_poly.pdbx_strand_id
1 'polypeptide(L)' 'MRKRKLILWDTFFVELRGPRELEKDRTTNRHVNQLRAAFAEAVRKCLRERQQQSVVLRRFRIKVEG' A
#
# COMPACT_ATOMS: atom_id res chain seq x y z
N MET A 1 -22.76 -22.53 9.06
CA MET A 1 -22.47 -21.17 8.60
C MET A 1 -21.54 -21.20 7.40
N ARG A 2 -21.94 -20.61 6.32
CA ARG A 2 -21.12 -20.60 5.10
C ARG A 2 -20.03 -19.57 5.22
N LYS A 3 -18.79 -19.99 5.03
CA LYS A 3 -17.67 -19.06 4.89
C LYS A 3 -17.79 -18.36 3.55
N ARG A 4 -17.78 -17.03 3.58
CA ARG A 4 -17.76 -16.26 2.34
C ARG A 4 -16.36 -16.36 1.71
N LYS A 5 -16.33 -16.75 0.45
CA LYS A 5 -15.09 -16.82 -0.29
C LYS A 5 -14.72 -15.41 -0.77
N LEU A 6 -13.53 -14.97 -0.40
CA LEU A 6 -12.98 -13.70 -0.89
C LEU A 6 -12.21 -13.95 -2.17
N ILE A 7 -12.44 -13.09 -3.16
CA ILE A 7 -11.69 -13.12 -4.41
C ILE A 7 -10.89 -11.83 -4.54
N LEU A 8 -9.84 -11.85 -5.35
CA LEU A 8 -9.07 -10.65 -5.63
C LEU A 8 -9.87 -9.73 -6.55
N TRP A 9 -10.16 -8.52 -6.10
CA TRP A 9 -10.85 -7.51 -6.89
C TRP A 9 -9.89 -6.68 -7.72
N ASP A 10 -8.83 -6.19 -7.08
CA ASP A 10 -7.89 -5.32 -7.75
C ASP A 10 -6.57 -5.28 -6.96
N THR A 11 -5.52 -4.88 -7.64
CA THR A 11 -4.22 -4.68 -7.04
C THR A 11 -3.67 -3.35 -7.49
N PHE A 12 -3.31 -2.51 -6.52
CA PHE A 12 -2.73 -1.21 -6.80
C PHE A 12 -1.24 -1.23 -6.45
N PHE A 13 -0.41 -0.66 -7.32
CA PHE A 13 1.01 -0.54 -7.05
C PHE A 13 1.56 0.79 -7.58
N VAL A 14 2.66 1.21 -6.98
CA VAL A 14 3.32 2.46 -7.33
C VAL A 14 4.75 2.14 -7.72
N GLU A 15 5.18 2.71 -8.84
CA GLU A 15 6.56 2.63 -9.29
C GLU A 15 7.29 3.93 -8.95
N LEU A 16 8.48 3.80 -8.39
CA LEU A 16 9.36 4.93 -8.12
C LEU A 16 10.53 4.86 -9.09
N ARG A 17 10.68 5.90 -9.92
CA ARG A 17 11.78 6.00 -10.88
C ARG A 17 12.69 7.14 -10.49
N GLY A 18 13.98 6.94 -10.57
CA GLY A 18 14.97 7.95 -10.21
C GLY A 18 16.23 7.87 -11.05
N PRO A 19 17.19 8.76 -10.80
CA PRO A 19 18.46 8.76 -11.53
C PRO A 19 19.24 7.47 -11.32
N ARG A 20 19.76 6.92 -12.40
CA ARG A 20 20.51 5.68 -12.35
C ARG A 20 21.82 5.83 -11.55
N GLU A 21 22.44 7.00 -11.60
CA GLU A 21 23.70 7.27 -10.90
C GLU A 21 23.56 7.13 -9.38
N LEU A 22 22.36 7.23 -8.85
CA LEU A 22 22.10 7.12 -7.41
C LEU A 22 21.73 5.71 -6.96
N GLU A 23 21.75 4.75 -7.88
CA GLU A 23 21.29 3.38 -7.61
C GLU A 23 22.02 2.73 -6.42
N LYS A 24 23.31 2.97 -6.29
CA LYS A 24 24.14 2.39 -5.22
C LYS A 24 24.42 3.36 -4.07
N ASP A 25 23.80 4.52 -4.08
CA ASP A 25 24.01 5.50 -3.04
C ASP A 25 23.22 5.12 -1.78
N ARG A 26 23.94 4.93 -0.66
CA ARG A 26 23.31 4.49 0.59
C ARG A 26 22.32 5.51 1.14
N THR A 27 22.66 6.80 1.04
CA THR A 27 21.78 7.86 1.53
C THR A 27 20.49 7.90 0.73
N THR A 28 20.58 7.79 -0.58
CA THR A 28 19.41 7.73 -1.46
C THR A 28 18.55 6.52 -1.15
N ASN A 29 19.18 5.35 -0.99
CA ASN A 29 18.43 4.13 -0.66
C ASN A 29 17.74 4.21 0.69
N ARG A 30 18.36 4.87 1.66
CA ARG A 30 17.73 5.11 2.97
C ARG A 30 16.47 5.97 2.81
N HIS A 31 16.56 7.04 2.02
CA HIS A 31 15.41 7.91 1.75
C HIS A 31 14.28 7.15 1.04
N VAL A 32 14.62 6.30 0.08
CA VAL A 32 13.65 5.49 -0.62
C VAL A 32 12.93 4.52 0.34
N ASN A 33 13.68 3.89 1.24
CA ASN A 33 13.11 2.99 2.23
C ASN A 33 12.18 3.71 3.20
N GLN A 34 12.56 4.92 3.62
CA GLN A 34 11.70 5.75 4.47
C GLN A 34 10.43 6.16 3.74
N LEU A 35 10.55 6.51 2.47
CA LEU A 35 9.40 6.88 1.65
C LEU A 35 8.44 5.69 1.49
N ARG A 36 8.99 4.50 1.28
CA ARG A 36 8.18 3.28 1.17
C ARG A 36 7.37 3.03 2.45
N ALA A 37 8.01 3.15 3.60
CA ALA A 37 7.34 2.95 4.88
C ALA A 37 6.25 4.00 5.12
N ALA A 38 6.56 5.27 4.85
CA ALA A 38 5.61 6.35 5.00
C ALA A 38 4.42 6.19 4.04
N PHE A 39 4.68 5.77 2.82
CA PHE A 39 3.63 5.52 1.84
C PHE A 39 2.70 4.39 2.29
N ALA A 40 3.27 3.27 2.74
CA ALA A 40 2.49 2.13 3.21
C ALA A 40 1.58 2.53 4.38
N GLU A 41 2.10 3.31 5.32
CA GLU A 41 1.33 3.79 6.45
C GLU A 41 0.21 4.72 6.03
N ALA A 42 0.49 5.66 5.13
CA ALA A 42 -0.50 6.59 4.61
C ALA A 42 -1.62 5.86 3.86
N VAL A 43 -1.26 4.87 3.07
CA VAL A 43 -2.23 4.06 2.32
C VAL A 43 -3.13 3.28 3.28
N ARG A 44 -2.56 2.63 4.30
CA ARG A 44 -3.35 1.92 5.31
C ARG A 44 -4.36 2.82 5.97
N LYS A 45 -3.94 4.00 6.37
CA LYS A 45 -4.81 4.97 7.03
C LYS A 45 -5.94 5.42 6.10
N CYS A 46 -5.59 5.77 4.86
CA CYS A 46 -6.55 6.21 3.86
C CYS A 46 -7.61 5.13 3.58
N LEU A 47 -7.17 3.90 3.37
CA LEU A 47 -8.07 2.79 3.07
C LEU A 47 -8.97 2.45 4.25
N ARG A 48 -8.44 2.52 5.46
CA ARG A 48 -9.22 2.27 6.66
C ARG A 48 -10.34 3.31 6.83
N GLU A 49 -10.02 4.57 6.60
CA GLU A 49 -11.01 5.65 6.67
C GLU A 49 -12.11 5.45 5.62
N ARG A 50 -11.74 5.09 4.41
CA ARG A 50 -12.71 4.81 3.35
C ARG A 50 -13.59 3.62 3.67
N GLN A 51 -13.02 2.56 4.24
CA GLN A 51 -13.80 1.39 4.64
C GLN A 51 -14.84 1.75 5.70
N GLN A 52 -14.50 2.61 6.65
CA GLN A 52 -15.42 3.03 7.70
C GLN A 52 -16.60 3.83 7.14
N GLN A 53 -16.39 4.53 6.03
CA GLN A 53 -17.41 5.36 5.38
C GLN A 53 -18.31 4.58 4.43
N SER A 54 -17.95 3.35 4.08
CA SER A 54 -18.70 2.55 3.12
C SER A 54 -19.08 1.19 3.69
N VAL A 55 -20.38 0.92 3.73
CA VAL A 55 -20.90 -0.38 4.17
C VAL A 55 -20.39 -1.51 3.26
N VAL A 56 -20.29 -1.23 1.96
CA VAL A 56 -19.80 -2.21 0.99
C VAL A 56 -18.32 -2.51 1.21
N LEU A 57 -17.51 -1.46 1.38
CA LEU A 57 -16.06 -1.63 1.53
C LEU A 57 -15.66 -2.29 2.85
N ARG A 58 -16.49 -2.20 3.88
CA ARG A 58 -16.25 -2.91 5.15
C ARG A 58 -16.18 -4.42 4.98
N ARG A 59 -16.76 -4.94 3.93
CA ARG A 59 -16.77 -6.37 3.61
C ARG A 59 -15.51 -6.82 2.89
N PHE A 60 -14.67 -5.89 2.49
CA PHE A 60 -13.41 -6.15 1.81
C PHE A 60 -12.27 -6.28 2.80
N ARG A 61 -11.30 -7.10 2.46
CA ARG A 61 -10.04 -7.17 3.19
C ARG A 61 -8.96 -6.48 2.37
N ILE A 62 -8.19 -5.63 3.04
CA ILE A 62 -7.14 -4.86 2.41
C ILE A 62 -5.80 -5.27 3.00
N LYS A 63 -4.88 -5.65 2.13
CA LYS A 63 -3.52 -5.97 2.52
C LYS A 63 -2.59 -4.97 1.86
N VAL A 64 -1.80 -4.28 2.66
CA VAL A 64 -0.80 -3.32 2.18
C VAL A 64 0.58 -3.88 2.43
N GLU A 65 1.36 -4.01 1.37
CA GLU A 65 2.74 -4.43 1.44
C GLU A 65 3.66 -3.22 1.26
N GLY A 66 4.66 -3.14 2.12
CA GLY A 66 5.55 -2.00 2.01
C GLY A 66 6.81 -2.12 2.81
#